data_d1db30753c81cacad2604929790f1d37
#
_entry.id   d1db30753c81cacad2604929790f1d37
#
_cell.length_a   1.000
_cell.length_b   1.000
_cell.length_c   1.000
_cell.angle_alpha   90.00
_cell.angle_beta   90.00
_cell.angle_gamma   90.00
#
_symmetry.space_group_name_H-M   'P 1'
#
loop_
_entity.id
_entity.type
_entity.pdbx_description
1 polymer ?
#
loop_
_entity_poly.entity_id
_entity_poly.type
_entity_poly.pdbx_seq_one_letter_code
_entity_poly.pdbx_strand_id
1 'polypeptide(L)'
;MEDEGDSPIPRFASRGRAFVYVLPCRDEDLLKVGFSRDPLQRLQTLHARFFRFFDLDRAFLIGTDTVRDARRIERRYIETFADRRSPAPLVVPDAAAGYTEWYRGVHAEAEAIARTLAAEEGFTLHAPLRDWLRALFRERAALLFAWSAKMLEAIEYERFNTPLPRAPSTLERALRDALDCFDELAIDIEPLVPEPVFRWYREN
;
A
#
# COMPACT_ATOMS: atom_id res chain seq x y z
N MET A 1 -19.50 12.20 -20.74
CA MET A 1 -20.10 10.98 -20.14
C MET A 1 -18.98 9.97 -20.19
N GLU A 2 -18.09 10.07 -19.19
CA GLU A 2 -16.84 9.28 -19.09
C GLU A 2 -17.15 7.99 -18.35
N ASP A 3 -16.84 6.88 -19.00
CA ASP A 3 -17.01 5.51 -18.54
C ASP A 3 -16.04 5.26 -17.35
N GLU A 4 -16.56 5.28 -16.13
CA GLU A 4 -15.81 4.87 -14.93
C GLU A 4 -15.66 3.36 -14.96
N GLY A 5 -14.53 2.88 -15.48
CA GLY A 5 -14.13 1.49 -15.51
C GLY A 5 -14.29 0.83 -14.14
N ASP A 6 -15.22 -0.09 -14.06
CA ASP A 6 -15.57 -0.89 -12.88
C ASP A 6 -14.37 -1.75 -12.44
N SER A 7 -13.70 -1.30 -11.37
CA SER A 7 -12.59 -2.06 -10.75
C SER A 7 -13.17 -3.22 -9.94
N PRO A 8 -12.75 -4.49 -10.19
CA PRO A 8 -13.31 -5.66 -9.52
C PRO A 8 -12.96 -5.80 -8.02
N ILE A 9 -12.24 -4.84 -7.44
CA ILE A 9 -11.94 -4.81 -6.01
C ILE A 9 -13.01 -3.96 -5.31
N PRO A 10 -13.76 -4.50 -4.33
CA PRO A 10 -14.70 -3.70 -3.56
C PRO A 10 -13.99 -2.49 -2.94
N ARG A 11 -14.33 -1.29 -3.40
CA ARG A 11 -13.86 -0.04 -2.80
C ARG A 11 -14.50 0.06 -1.43
N PHE A 12 -13.79 -0.29 -0.37
CA PHE A 12 -14.18 0.06 0.98
C PHE A 12 -13.91 1.57 1.17
N ALA A 13 -14.80 2.38 0.59
CA ALA A 13 -14.86 3.79 0.92
C ALA A 13 -15.26 3.88 2.40
N SER A 14 -14.32 4.21 3.27
CA SER A 14 -14.63 4.64 4.61
C SER A 14 -15.43 5.95 4.48
N ARG A 15 -16.77 5.86 4.50
CA ARG A 15 -17.66 7.01 4.35
C ARG A 15 -17.32 8.03 5.43
N GLY A 16 -16.79 9.19 5.02
CA GLY A 16 -16.49 10.31 5.90
C GLY A 16 -15.08 10.33 6.49
N ARG A 17 -14.39 9.22 6.61
CA ARG A 17 -13.03 9.17 7.17
C ARG A 17 -11.96 9.42 6.12
N ALA A 18 -10.87 10.03 6.56
CA ALA A 18 -9.64 10.16 5.78
C ALA A 18 -8.44 9.81 6.67
N PHE A 19 -7.33 9.50 6.04
CA PHE A 19 -6.11 9.11 6.75
C PHE A 19 -4.96 9.97 6.24
N VAL A 20 -4.20 10.56 7.15
CA VAL A 20 -2.88 11.10 6.83
C VAL A 20 -1.89 9.96 6.99
N TYR A 21 -1.05 9.76 5.99
CA TYR A 21 -0.02 8.73 6.00
C TYR A 21 1.36 9.35 6.06
N VAL A 22 2.26 8.68 6.78
CA VAL A 22 3.70 8.92 6.78
C VAL A 22 4.38 7.61 6.42
N LEU A 23 5.05 7.60 5.27
CA LEU A 23 5.58 6.40 4.62
C LEU A 23 7.09 6.54 4.43
N PRO A 24 7.92 6.11 5.38
CA PRO A 24 9.36 6.05 5.17
C PRO A 24 9.72 4.98 4.14
N CYS A 25 10.70 5.26 3.29
CA CYS A 25 11.31 4.27 2.40
C CYS A 25 12.14 3.29 3.24
N ARG A 26 12.22 2.02 2.78
CA ARG A 26 12.94 0.97 3.52
C ARG A 26 14.45 1.21 3.52
N ASP A 27 15.02 1.57 2.38
CA ASP A 27 16.46 1.59 2.15
C ASP A 27 17.04 3.02 2.07
N GLU A 28 16.21 4.05 2.28
CA GLU A 28 16.62 5.44 2.22
C GLU A 28 16.07 6.24 3.40
N ASP A 29 16.84 7.23 3.87
CA ASP A 29 16.34 8.24 4.80
C ASP A 29 15.44 9.26 4.09
N LEU A 30 14.34 8.76 3.56
CA LEU A 30 13.36 9.49 2.80
C LEU A 30 11.96 9.02 3.20
N LEU A 31 11.04 9.95 3.37
CA LEU A 31 9.65 9.60 3.64
C LEU A 31 8.67 10.45 2.83
N LYS A 32 7.49 9.88 2.58
CA LYS A 32 6.35 10.54 1.95
C LYS A 32 5.30 10.90 3.00
N VAL A 33 4.80 12.12 2.96
CA VAL A 33 3.59 12.53 3.68
C VAL A 33 2.46 12.78 2.68
N GLY A 34 1.22 12.55 3.09
CA GLY A 34 0.04 12.86 2.31
C GLY A 34 -1.21 12.37 2.99
N PHE A 35 -2.37 12.53 2.34
CA PHE A 35 -3.62 11.96 2.86
C PHE A 35 -4.39 11.21 1.77
N SER A 36 -5.27 10.29 2.20
CA SER A 36 -6.15 9.53 1.31
C SER A 36 -7.40 9.07 2.08
N ARG A 37 -8.49 8.85 1.36
CA ARG A 37 -9.66 8.11 1.87
C ARG A 37 -9.46 6.61 1.80
N ASP A 38 -8.64 6.15 0.86
CA ASP A 38 -8.23 4.76 0.72
C ASP A 38 -6.69 4.66 0.75
N PRO A 39 -6.11 4.40 1.94
CA PRO A 39 -4.66 4.29 2.08
C PRO A 39 -4.07 3.15 1.27
N LEU A 40 -4.75 1.99 1.17
CA LEU A 40 -4.23 0.85 0.42
C LEU A 40 -4.14 1.15 -1.07
N GLN A 41 -5.19 1.70 -1.68
CA GLN A 41 -5.16 2.13 -3.08
C GLN A 41 -4.06 3.15 -3.31
N ARG A 42 -3.86 4.08 -2.35
CA ARG A 42 -2.82 5.08 -2.42
C ARG A 42 -1.41 4.49 -2.39
N LEU A 43 -1.15 3.52 -1.51
CA LEU A 43 0.11 2.80 -1.43
C LEU A 43 0.43 2.10 -2.76
N GLN A 44 -0.55 1.39 -3.32
CA GLN A 44 -0.42 0.70 -4.61
C GLN A 44 -0.16 1.67 -5.79
N THR A 45 -0.77 2.87 -5.75
CA THR A 45 -0.54 3.91 -6.76
C THR A 45 0.87 4.49 -6.67
N LEU A 46 1.40 4.66 -5.45
CA LEU A 46 2.76 5.16 -5.23
C LEU A 46 3.82 4.14 -5.67
N HIS A 47 3.60 2.87 -5.40
CA HIS A 47 4.50 1.80 -5.83
C HIS A 47 3.76 0.45 -5.85
N ALA A 48 3.83 -0.30 -6.97
CA ALA A 48 3.14 -1.58 -7.11
C ALA A 48 3.54 -2.58 -6.00
N ARG A 49 4.81 -2.61 -5.62
CA ARG A 49 5.36 -3.42 -4.52
C ARG A 49 5.57 -2.56 -3.27
N PHE A 50 4.59 -1.75 -2.88
CA PHE A 50 4.65 -0.84 -1.73
C PHE A 50 5.11 -1.53 -0.44
N PHE A 51 4.77 -2.80 -0.26
CA PHE A 51 5.10 -3.63 0.90
C PHE A 51 6.60 -3.93 1.04
N ARG A 52 7.38 -3.77 -0.04
CA ARG A 52 8.85 -3.85 -0.03
C ARG A 52 9.52 -2.49 -0.17
N PHE A 53 8.82 -1.54 -0.78
CA PHE A 53 9.35 -0.20 -1.02
C PHE A 53 9.32 0.67 0.24
N PHE A 54 8.21 0.62 1.00
CA PHE A 54 8.09 1.34 2.25
C PHE A 54 8.45 0.45 3.45
N ASP A 55 9.04 1.07 4.49
CA ASP A 55 9.24 0.45 5.80
C ASP A 55 7.92 0.46 6.57
N LEU A 56 7.16 -0.64 6.47
CA LEU A 56 5.84 -0.77 7.07
C LEU A 56 5.86 -0.81 8.61
N ASP A 57 7.02 -1.09 9.21
CA ASP A 57 7.18 -1.12 10.66
C ASP A 57 7.37 0.28 11.24
N ARG A 58 7.92 1.21 10.43
CA ARG A 58 8.08 2.63 10.77
C ARG A 58 6.99 3.52 10.19
N ALA A 59 6.26 3.03 9.19
CA ALA A 59 5.13 3.74 8.59
C ALA A 59 3.93 3.79 9.54
N PHE A 60 3.11 4.85 9.43
CA PHE A 60 1.90 5.00 10.23
C PHE A 60 0.80 5.78 9.51
N LEU A 61 -0.44 5.64 10.03
CA LEU A 61 -1.60 6.42 9.61
C LEU A 61 -2.19 7.19 10.79
N ILE A 62 -2.64 8.41 10.53
CA ILE A 62 -3.49 9.16 11.45
C ILE A 62 -4.90 9.17 10.88
N GLY A 63 -5.82 8.45 11.54
CA GLY A 63 -7.23 8.42 11.17
C GLY A 63 -7.94 9.70 11.58
N THR A 64 -8.68 10.31 10.65
CA THR A 64 -9.48 11.51 10.89
C THR A 64 -10.93 11.28 10.48
N ASP A 65 -11.86 11.96 11.14
CA ASP A 65 -13.29 11.85 10.80
C ASP A 65 -13.66 12.67 9.56
N THR A 66 -12.83 13.64 9.20
CA THR A 66 -13.07 14.52 8.05
C THR A 66 -11.84 14.72 7.17
N VAL A 67 -12.07 14.92 5.86
CA VAL A 67 -11.01 15.33 4.92
C VAL A 67 -10.40 16.68 5.29
N ARG A 68 -11.19 17.56 5.95
CA ARG A 68 -10.72 18.87 6.41
C ARG A 68 -9.60 18.71 7.45
N ASP A 69 -9.79 17.81 8.40
CA ASP A 69 -8.79 17.52 9.43
C ASP A 69 -7.54 16.87 8.82
N ALA A 70 -7.73 15.90 7.90
CA ALA A 70 -6.60 15.29 7.20
C ALA A 70 -5.76 16.33 6.45
N ARG A 71 -6.40 17.27 5.73
CA ARG A 71 -5.70 18.38 5.04
C ARG A 71 -5.00 19.33 6.00
N ARG A 72 -5.60 19.59 7.16
CA ARG A 72 -4.99 20.44 8.20
C ARG A 72 -3.72 19.79 8.75
N ILE A 73 -3.78 18.50 9.04
CA ILE A 73 -2.62 17.73 9.54
C ILE A 73 -1.53 17.63 8.48
N GLU A 74 -1.88 17.28 7.24
CA GLU A 74 -0.93 17.25 6.11
C GLU A 74 -0.23 18.61 5.95
N ARG A 75 -0.98 19.72 5.97
CA ARG A 75 -0.42 21.08 5.88
C ARG A 75 0.55 21.36 7.03
N ARG A 76 0.25 20.93 8.25
CA ARG A 76 1.17 21.06 9.39
C ARG A 76 2.51 20.38 9.12
N TYR A 77 2.51 19.17 8.56
CA TYR A 77 3.74 18.49 8.15
C TYR A 77 4.49 19.25 7.05
N ILE A 78 3.77 19.71 6.02
CA ILE A 78 4.33 20.47 4.90
C ILE A 78 5.04 21.76 5.39
N GLU A 79 4.42 22.47 6.32
CA GLU A 79 4.96 23.70 6.90
C GLU A 79 6.14 23.40 7.84
N THR A 80 6.03 22.37 8.68
CA THR A 80 7.10 21.99 9.62
C THR A 80 8.36 21.52 8.90
N PHE A 81 8.22 20.82 7.77
CA PHE A 81 9.35 20.23 7.05
C PHE A 81 9.71 20.96 5.74
N ALA A 82 9.32 22.23 5.61
CA ALA A 82 9.47 22.98 4.37
C ALA A 82 10.92 23.08 3.87
N ASP A 83 11.89 23.15 4.79
CA ASP A 83 13.34 23.23 4.55
C ASP A 83 14.01 21.87 4.30
N ARG A 84 13.30 20.75 4.54
CA ARG A 84 13.81 19.38 4.38
C ARG A 84 13.16 18.61 3.24
N ARG A 85 12.57 19.33 2.28
CA ARG A 85 11.99 18.74 1.07
C ARG A 85 13.02 18.03 0.21
N SER A 86 12.60 16.94 -0.39
CA SER A 86 13.41 16.13 -1.31
C SER A 86 12.60 15.79 -2.57
N PRO A 87 13.25 15.58 -3.71
CA PRO A 87 12.59 14.95 -4.85
C PRO A 87 12.03 13.58 -4.50
N ALA A 88 10.97 13.16 -5.21
CA ALA A 88 10.49 11.80 -5.16
C ALA A 88 11.54 10.82 -5.68
N PRO A 89 11.60 9.57 -5.19
CA PRO A 89 12.39 8.51 -5.82
C PRO A 89 12.02 8.31 -7.29
N LEU A 90 12.99 8.04 -8.15
CA LEU A 90 12.79 7.84 -9.60
C LEU A 90 11.80 6.71 -9.94
N VAL A 91 11.64 5.75 -9.04
CA VAL A 91 10.74 4.58 -9.24
C VAL A 91 9.27 4.92 -8.95
N VAL A 92 8.97 6.08 -8.37
CA VAL A 92 7.59 6.54 -8.15
C VAL A 92 7.03 7.07 -9.48
N PRO A 93 5.90 6.51 -9.97
CA PRO A 93 5.34 6.92 -11.26
C PRO A 93 4.90 8.38 -11.27
N ASP A 94 5.10 9.08 -12.40
CA ASP A 94 4.65 10.46 -12.61
C ASP A 94 3.15 10.62 -12.36
N ALA A 95 2.36 9.63 -12.82
CA ALA A 95 0.90 9.60 -12.63
C ALA A 95 0.45 9.42 -11.18
N ALA A 96 1.37 9.03 -10.29
CA ALA A 96 1.03 8.82 -8.87
C ALA A 96 0.71 10.12 -8.12
N ALA A 97 0.78 11.28 -8.75
CA ALA A 97 0.60 12.61 -8.16
C ALA A 97 1.20 12.72 -6.73
N GLY A 98 2.18 13.50 -6.49
CA GLY A 98 2.78 13.62 -5.16
C GLY A 98 4.30 13.67 -5.17
N TYR A 99 4.84 14.43 -6.13
CA TYR A 99 6.28 14.73 -6.15
C TYR A 99 6.70 15.70 -5.06
N THR A 100 5.77 16.36 -4.38
CA THR A 100 6.05 17.56 -3.59
C THR A 100 6.18 17.30 -2.09
N GLU A 101 5.64 16.21 -1.56
CA GLU A 101 5.61 15.95 -0.12
C GLU A 101 6.56 14.81 0.27
N TRP A 102 7.80 14.87 -0.22
CA TRP A 102 8.90 14.00 0.17
C TRP A 102 9.90 14.76 1.03
N TYR A 103 10.41 14.12 2.09
CA TYR A 103 11.25 14.75 3.11
C TYR A 103 12.36 13.81 3.56
N ARG A 104 13.54 14.38 3.95
CA ARG A 104 14.67 13.63 4.50
C ARG A 104 14.93 13.98 5.96
N GLY A 105 15.37 12.99 6.75
CA GLY A 105 15.83 13.18 8.14
C GLY A 105 14.74 13.61 9.12
N VAL A 106 13.46 13.36 8.83
CA VAL A 106 12.34 13.90 9.63
C VAL A 106 11.46 12.86 10.31
N HIS A 107 11.77 11.56 10.18
CA HIS A 107 10.87 10.49 10.64
C HIS A 107 10.56 10.59 12.14
N ALA A 108 11.57 10.74 13.01
CA ALA A 108 11.35 10.81 14.45
C ALA A 108 10.49 12.01 14.85
N GLU A 109 10.68 13.16 14.19
CA GLU A 109 9.90 14.36 14.40
C GLU A 109 8.46 14.20 13.89
N ALA A 110 8.29 13.55 12.72
CA ALA A 110 6.98 13.24 12.18
C ALA A 110 6.17 12.30 13.10
N GLU A 111 6.83 11.31 13.68
CA GLU A 111 6.20 10.40 14.65
C GLU A 111 5.82 11.13 15.95
N ALA A 112 6.68 12.03 16.45
CA ALA A 112 6.37 12.83 17.63
C ALA A 112 5.14 13.72 17.41
N ILE A 113 5.03 14.37 16.25
CA ILE A 113 3.85 15.14 15.87
C ILE A 113 2.58 14.25 15.85
N ALA A 114 2.67 13.05 15.27
CA ALA A 114 1.53 12.13 15.22
C ALA A 114 1.06 11.70 16.62
N ARG A 115 2.00 11.41 17.52
CA ARG A 115 1.68 11.04 18.91
C ARG A 115 1.04 12.20 19.67
N THR A 116 1.53 13.42 19.47
CA THR A 116 0.94 14.65 20.05
C THR A 116 -0.49 14.84 19.55
N LEU A 117 -0.74 14.74 18.25
CA LEU A 117 -2.07 14.86 17.66
C LEU A 117 -3.04 13.79 18.20
N ALA A 118 -2.57 12.55 18.37
CA ALA A 118 -3.37 11.48 18.95
C ALA A 118 -3.74 11.78 20.42
N ALA A 119 -2.77 12.27 21.21
CA ALA A 119 -2.96 12.54 22.64
C ALA A 119 -3.82 13.78 22.90
N GLU A 120 -3.61 14.87 22.15
CA GLU A 120 -4.24 16.17 22.41
C GLU A 120 -5.57 16.37 21.67
N GLU A 121 -5.67 15.83 20.44
CA GLU A 121 -6.84 16.03 19.58
C GLU A 121 -7.69 14.75 19.41
N GLY A 122 -7.28 13.62 20.01
CA GLY A 122 -8.05 12.39 20.02
C GLY A 122 -8.06 11.63 18.68
N PHE A 123 -7.17 11.95 17.75
CA PHE A 123 -7.05 11.21 16.49
C PHE A 123 -6.52 9.79 16.70
N THR A 124 -7.04 8.84 15.93
CA THR A 124 -6.57 7.46 15.99
C THR A 124 -5.23 7.32 15.27
N LEU A 125 -4.20 6.92 15.99
CA LEU A 125 -2.90 6.57 15.40
C LEU A 125 -2.82 5.07 15.16
N HIS A 126 -2.59 4.67 13.90
CA HIS A 126 -2.32 3.30 13.49
C HIS A 126 -0.80 3.17 13.23
N ALA A 127 -0.08 2.69 14.20
CA ALA A 127 1.37 2.47 14.15
C ALA A 127 1.71 1.14 14.86
N PRO A 128 2.43 0.23 14.21
CA PRO A 128 2.93 0.33 12.85
C PRO A 128 1.84 0.13 11.77
N LEU A 129 2.09 0.66 10.56
CA LEU A 129 1.19 0.47 9.42
C LEU A 129 1.03 -1.02 9.05
N ARG A 130 2.07 -1.81 9.25
CA ARG A 130 2.06 -3.27 9.06
C ARG A 130 0.85 -3.93 9.73
N ASP A 131 0.55 -3.59 10.97
CA ASP A 131 -0.54 -4.22 11.72
C ASP A 131 -1.91 -3.83 11.17
N TRP A 132 -2.08 -2.57 10.77
CA TRP A 132 -3.29 -2.11 10.12
C TRP A 132 -3.52 -2.83 8.77
N LEU A 133 -2.48 -2.95 7.95
CA LEU A 133 -2.53 -3.69 6.69
C LEU A 133 -2.81 -5.17 6.92
N ARG A 134 -2.14 -5.79 7.89
CA ARG A 134 -2.36 -7.20 8.24
C ARG A 134 -3.82 -7.48 8.60
N ALA A 135 -4.45 -6.63 9.41
CA ALA A 135 -5.86 -6.75 9.75
C ALA A 135 -6.74 -6.64 8.49
N LEU A 136 -6.50 -5.63 7.66
CA LEU A 136 -7.23 -5.41 6.40
C LEU A 136 -7.10 -6.60 5.44
N PHE A 137 -5.91 -7.15 5.27
CA PHE A 137 -5.66 -8.29 4.37
C PHE A 137 -6.27 -9.60 4.91
N ARG A 138 -6.30 -9.81 6.23
CA ARG A 138 -7.00 -10.94 6.84
C ARG A 138 -8.51 -10.91 6.60
N GLU A 139 -9.13 -9.74 6.66
CA GLU A 139 -10.55 -9.57 6.30
C GLU A 139 -10.84 -9.94 4.84
N ARG A 140 -9.85 -9.75 3.95
CA ARG A 140 -9.94 -10.07 2.52
C ARG A 140 -9.49 -11.49 2.15
N ALA A 141 -8.97 -12.26 3.10
CA ALA A 141 -8.38 -13.57 2.86
C ALA A 141 -9.34 -14.54 2.15
N ALA A 142 -10.65 -14.48 2.46
CA ALA A 142 -11.66 -15.32 1.80
C ALA A 142 -11.77 -15.08 0.27
N LEU A 143 -11.41 -13.88 -0.20
CA LEU A 143 -11.40 -13.56 -1.63
C LEU A 143 -10.16 -14.12 -2.34
N LEU A 144 -9.07 -14.30 -1.62
CA LEU A 144 -7.78 -14.73 -2.18
C LEU A 144 -7.88 -16.13 -2.79
N PHE A 145 -8.60 -17.05 -2.16
CA PHE A 145 -8.72 -18.43 -2.62
C PHE A 145 -9.30 -18.53 -4.05
N ALA A 146 -10.47 -17.95 -4.26
CA ALA A 146 -11.14 -18.02 -5.56
C ALA A 146 -10.42 -17.17 -6.63
N TRP A 147 -9.88 -16.01 -6.24
CA TRP A 147 -9.15 -15.14 -7.15
C TRP A 147 -7.84 -15.79 -7.61
N SER A 148 -7.04 -16.33 -6.70
CA SER A 148 -5.75 -16.96 -7.04
C SER A 148 -5.91 -18.22 -7.89
N ALA A 149 -6.98 -19.01 -7.67
CA ALA A 149 -7.32 -20.14 -8.53
C ALA A 149 -7.54 -19.69 -9.99
N LYS A 150 -8.39 -18.68 -10.20
CA LYS A 150 -8.67 -18.12 -11.53
C LYS A 150 -7.43 -17.51 -12.18
N MET A 151 -6.57 -16.87 -11.39
CA MET A 151 -5.30 -16.32 -11.90
C MET A 151 -4.38 -17.43 -12.40
N LEU A 152 -4.26 -18.53 -11.64
CA LEU A 152 -3.42 -19.66 -12.05
C LEU A 152 -3.97 -20.32 -13.32
N GLU A 153 -5.28 -20.56 -13.42
CA GLU A 153 -5.90 -21.09 -14.64
C GLU A 153 -5.59 -20.21 -15.88
N ALA A 154 -5.68 -18.89 -15.73
CA ALA A 154 -5.36 -17.96 -16.81
C ALA A 154 -3.88 -17.98 -17.18
N ILE A 155 -2.97 -18.10 -16.21
CA ILE A 155 -1.53 -18.22 -16.41
C ILE A 155 -1.21 -19.53 -17.16
N GLU A 156 -1.80 -20.65 -16.76
CA GLU A 156 -1.61 -21.94 -17.41
C GLU A 156 -2.12 -21.92 -18.86
N TYR A 157 -3.26 -21.28 -19.12
CA TYR A 157 -3.77 -21.07 -20.46
C TYR A 157 -2.81 -20.23 -21.33
N GLU A 158 -2.29 -19.11 -20.79
CA GLU A 158 -1.27 -18.33 -21.52
C GLU A 158 -0.01 -19.14 -21.79
N ARG A 159 0.48 -19.91 -20.81
CA ARG A 159 1.66 -20.77 -20.95
C ARG A 159 1.50 -21.81 -22.06
N PHE A 160 0.33 -22.43 -22.12
CA PHE A 160 0.02 -23.41 -23.15
C PHE A 160 0.04 -22.81 -24.57
N ASN A 161 -0.44 -21.57 -24.72
CA ASN A 161 -0.60 -20.92 -26.02
C ASN A 161 0.60 -20.05 -26.43
N THR A 162 1.62 -19.89 -25.59
CA THR A 162 2.79 -19.03 -25.87
C THR A 162 4.07 -19.83 -25.96
N PRO A 163 4.83 -19.75 -27.08
CA PRO A 163 6.11 -20.44 -27.23
C PRO A 163 7.14 -20.01 -26.18
N LEU A 164 8.01 -20.92 -25.80
CA LEU A 164 9.17 -20.67 -24.92
C LEU A 164 10.40 -20.27 -25.75
N PRO A 165 11.37 -19.49 -25.15
CA PRO A 165 11.36 -18.89 -23.83
C PRO A 165 10.53 -17.60 -23.81
N ARG A 166 9.92 -17.28 -22.65
CA ARG A 166 9.13 -16.04 -22.47
C ARG A 166 9.43 -15.38 -21.12
N ALA A 167 9.30 -14.06 -21.09
CA ALA A 167 9.31 -13.30 -19.83
C ALA A 167 8.03 -13.60 -19.01
N PRO A 168 8.07 -13.44 -17.68
CA PRO A 168 6.88 -13.54 -16.84
C PRO A 168 5.77 -12.61 -17.34
N SER A 169 4.56 -13.17 -17.49
CA SER A 169 3.40 -12.41 -17.96
C SER A 169 2.92 -11.40 -16.92
N THR A 170 2.01 -10.52 -17.32
CA THR A 170 1.36 -9.59 -16.38
C THR A 170 0.56 -10.32 -15.32
N LEU A 171 -0.09 -11.44 -15.68
CA LEU A 171 -0.84 -12.26 -14.73
C LEU A 171 0.08 -12.95 -13.71
N GLU A 172 1.20 -13.49 -14.17
CA GLU A 172 2.21 -14.11 -13.29
C GLU A 172 2.76 -13.11 -12.27
N ARG A 173 3.10 -11.90 -12.74
CA ARG A 173 3.54 -10.82 -11.84
C ARG A 173 2.46 -10.41 -10.85
N ALA A 174 1.22 -10.25 -11.31
CA ALA A 174 0.11 -9.85 -10.44
C ALA A 174 -0.19 -10.90 -9.36
N LEU A 175 -0.19 -12.20 -9.72
CA LEU A 175 -0.38 -13.27 -8.75
C LEU A 175 0.77 -13.30 -7.74
N ARG A 176 2.01 -13.20 -8.20
CA ARG A 176 3.18 -13.18 -7.33
C ARG A 176 3.19 -11.98 -6.39
N ASP A 177 2.94 -10.78 -6.90
CA ASP A 177 2.91 -9.56 -6.08
C ASP A 177 1.82 -9.62 -5.00
N ALA A 178 0.68 -10.22 -5.32
CA ALA A 178 -0.37 -10.42 -4.33
C ALA A 178 0.08 -11.39 -3.22
N LEU A 179 0.64 -12.55 -3.58
CA LEU A 179 1.10 -13.55 -2.60
C LEU A 179 2.30 -13.04 -1.79
N ASP A 180 3.26 -12.37 -2.44
CA ASP A 180 4.39 -11.71 -1.77
C ASP A 180 3.91 -10.67 -0.74
N CYS A 181 2.81 -9.95 -1.02
CA CYS A 181 2.25 -8.97 -0.09
C CYS A 181 1.71 -9.64 1.18
N PHE A 182 1.01 -10.77 1.06
CA PHE A 182 0.54 -11.54 2.23
C PHE A 182 1.71 -12.08 3.04
N ASP A 183 2.72 -12.65 2.37
CA ASP A 183 3.93 -13.19 3.01
C ASP A 183 4.71 -12.08 3.76
N GLU A 184 4.96 -10.94 3.11
CA GLU A 184 5.63 -9.79 3.74
C GLU A 184 4.86 -9.25 4.95
N LEU A 185 3.54 -9.37 4.96
CA LEU A 185 2.70 -9.05 6.11
C LEU A 185 2.68 -10.16 7.18
N ALA A 186 3.48 -11.23 7.02
CA ALA A 186 3.50 -12.39 7.89
C ALA A 186 2.10 -13.02 8.07
N ILE A 187 1.37 -13.14 6.96
CA ILE A 187 0.11 -13.88 6.88
C ILE A 187 0.42 -15.20 6.18
N ASP A 188 0.20 -16.30 6.87
CA ASP A 188 0.36 -17.63 6.28
C ASP A 188 -0.60 -17.81 5.10
N ILE A 189 -0.04 -18.00 3.91
CA ILE A 189 -0.81 -18.13 2.67
C ILE A 189 -1.25 -19.56 2.37
N GLU A 190 -0.60 -20.57 2.95
CA GLU A 190 -0.89 -21.96 2.67
C GLU A 190 -2.39 -22.33 2.85
N PRO A 191 -3.04 -21.97 3.97
CA PRO A 191 -4.47 -22.25 4.15
C PRO A 191 -5.39 -21.32 3.35
N LEU A 192 -4.88 -20.27 2.73
CA LEU A 192 -5.65 -19.21 2.07
C LEU A 192 -5.74 -19.34 0.56
N VAL A 193 -4.99 -20.27 -0.04
CA VAL A 193 -4.95 -20.48 -1.48
C VAL A 193 -5.11 -21.97 -1.81
N PRO A 194 -5.56 -22.31 -3.05
CA PRO A 194 -5.54 -23.70 -3.51
C PRO A 194 -4.12 -24.27 -3.51
N GLU A 195 -3.98 -25.57 -3.22
CA GLU A 195 -2.69 -26.26 -3.21
C GLU A 195 -1.89 -26.08 -4.51
N PRO A 196 -2.47 -26.11 -5.75
CA PRO A 196 -1.73 -25.83 -6.96
C PRO A 196 -1.13 -24.40 -7.00
N VAL A 197 -1.85 -23.42 -6.46
CA VAL A 197 -1.35 -22.01 -6.35
C VAL A 197 -0.19 -21.93 -5.38
N PHE A 198 -0.29 -22.58 -4.23
CA PHE A 198 0.79 -22.60 -3.23
C PHE A 198 2.04 -23.26 -3.80
N ARG A 199 1.91 -24.38 -4.50
CA ARG A 199 3.00 -25.06 -5.20
C ARG A 199 3.62 -24.14 -6.27
N TRP A 200 2.80 -23.52 -7.11
CA TRP A 200 3.25 -22.57 -8.12
C TRP A 200 4.06 -21.43 -7.49
N TYR A 201 3.61 -20.89 -6.36
CA TYR A 201 4.31 -19.82 -5.66
C TYR A 201 5.68 -20.23 -5.12
N ARG A 202 5.81 -21.47 -4.66
CA ARG A 202 7.07 -22.00 -4.10
C ARG A 202 8.11 -22.36 -5.15
N GLU A 203 7.68 -22.73 -6.35
CA GLU A 203 8.54 -23.21 -7.43
C GLU A 203 8.99 -22.13 -8.41
N ASN A 204 8.36 -21.00 -8.45
CA ASN A 204 8.66 -19.89 -9.36
C ASN A 204 9.14 -18.65 -8.61
#